data_dbada2f9ffa441e743c22bb04bf92912
#
_entry.id   dbada2f9ffa441e743c22bb04bf92912
#
_cell.length_a   1.000
_cell.length_b   1.000
_cell.length_c   1.000
_cell.angle_alpha   90.00
_cell.angle_beta   90.00
_cell.angle_gamma   90.00
#
_symmetry.space_group_name_H-M   'P 1'
#
loop_
_entity.id
_entity.type
_entity.pdbx_description
1 polymer ?
#
loop_
_entity_poly.entity_id
_entity_poly.type
_entity_poly.pdbx_seq_one_letter_code
_entity_poly.pdbx_strand_id
1 'polypeptide(L)'
;MTTLVLCVDRSDDIGRTTGLESPIVGWEAVQSLVTDVGLNDPEDSRVNCLLEALRVARDLRDDREESVLAVVSGGGDSLVGADRSLSTQVDDLVAEYDPDSAIVVIDSANDERVVPVIESRVRVDSVDRVVVRQAHDIESTYYLLKQFLADEELRSTVLVPLGATLLLLPVFLTQFSTAVALAGLAGLLGAALLYKGLAVDDLLSEVPERVRSALYSGRVSVVTYAVSFGLALVGAFLGALAVTP
;
A
#
# COMPACT_ATOMS: atom_id res chain seq x y z
N MET A 1 -5.21 10.04 42.43
CA MET A 1 -5.58 10.23 41.03
C MET A 1 -5.38 8.90 40.36
N THR A 2 -6.42 8.31 39.79
CA THR A 2 -6.33 6.98 39.17
C THR A 2 -6.26 7.16 37.65
N THR A 3 -5.21 6.66 37.02
CA THR A 3 -4.99 6.78 35.57
C THR A 3 -5.24 5.43 34.90
N LEU A 4 -6.10 5.40 33.90
CA LEU A 4 -6.38 4.21 33.09
C LEU A 4 -5.39 4.15 31.91
N VAL A 5 -4.57 3.11 31.85
CA VAL A 5 -3.66 2.85 30.71
C VAL A 5 -4.34 1.85 29.79
N LEU A 6 -4.72 2.28 28.59
CA LEU A 6 -5.44 1.48 27.61
C LEU A 6 -4.54 1.13 26.43
N CYS A 7 -4.28 -0.16 26.22
CA CYS A 7 -3.77 -0.68 24.96
C CYS A 7 -4.97 -1.06 24.07
N VAL A 8 -5.02 -0.49 22.86
CA VAL A 8 -6.16 -0.66 21.95
C VAL A 8 -5.79 -1.62 20.83
N ASP A 9 -6.59 -2.65 20.63
CA ASP A 9 -6.54 -3.58 19.48
C ASP A 9 -7.90 -3.55 18.76
N ARG A 10 -8.07 -2.60 17.86
CA ARG A 10 -9.35 -2.41 17.16
C ARG A 10 -9.72 -3.60 16.27
N SER A 11 -8.74 -4.32 15.78
CA SER A 11 -8.92 -5.46 14.86
C SER A 11 -9.29 -6.76 15.56
N ASP A 12 -9.22 -6.80 16.90
CA ASP A 12 -9.37 -8.01 17.72
C ASP A 12 -8.38 -9.13 17.33
N ASP A 13 -7.20 -8.74 16.92
CA ASP A 13 -6.18 -9.70 16.51
C ASP A 13 -5.60 -10.45 17.71
N ILE A 14 -5.56 -9.80 18.89
CA ILE A 14 -5.17 -10.44 20.16
C ILE A 14 -6.15 -11.55 20.50
N GLY A 15 -7.45 -11.26 20.50
CA GLY A 15 -8.49 -12.26 20.79
C GLY A 15 -8.47 -13.42 19.79
N ARG A 16 -8.30 -13.14 18.50
CA ARG A 16 -8.19 -14.17 17.45
C ARG A 16 -6.97 -15.05 17.59
N THR A 17 -5.84 -14.49 18.03
CA THR A 17 -4.57 -15.23 18.14
C THR A 17 -4.50 -16.05 19.43
N THR A 18 -4.98 -15.49 20.54
CA THR A 18 -4.86 -16.09 21.86
C THR A 18 -6.13 -16.82 22.34
N GLY A 19 -7.28 -16.50 21.76
CA GLY A 19 -8.58 -16.99 22.21
C GLY A 19 -9.09 -16.34 23.51
N LEU A 20 -8.43 -15.28 23.99
CA LEU A 20 -8.82 -14.56 25.20
C LEU A 20 -9.89 -13.52 24.88
N GLU A 21 -10.85 -13.38 25.80
CA GLU A 21 -11.89 -12.35 25.71
C GLU A 21 -11.42 -11.04 26.36
N SER A 22 -11.69 -9.92 25.72
CA SER A 22 -11.41 -8.57 26.23
C SER A 22 -12.59 -8.01 27.02
N PRO A 23 -12.38 -7.11 28.01
CA PRO A 23 -11.10 -6.47 28.34
C PRO A 23 -10.18 -7.38 29.17
N ILE A 24 -8.86 -7.31 28.93
CA ILE A 24 -7.84 -8.00 29.73
C ILE A 24 -7.24 -6.97 30.68
N VAL A 25 -7.46 -7.15 31.99
CA VAL A 25 -7.13 -6.13 32.99
C VAL A 25 -6.07 -6.63 33.98
N GLY A 26 -5.17 -5.74 34.29
CA GLY A 26 -4.13 -5.95 35.31
C GLY A 26 -2.76 -6.24 34.71
N TRP A 27 -1.74 -5.89 35.51
CA TRP A 27 -0.33 -5.99 35.12
C TRP A 27 0.07 -7.42 34.74
N GLU A 28 -0.25 -8.41 35.60
CA GLU A 28 0.14 -9.79 35.41
C GLU A 28 -0.53 -10.41 34.19
N ALA A 29 -1.79 -10.06 33.95
CA ALA A 29 -2.55 -10.55 32.81
C ALA A 29 -1.96 -10.01 31.50
N VAL A 30 -1.65 -8.72 31.43
CA VAL A 30 -1.04 -8.11 30.25
C VAL A 30 0.39 -8.60 30.04
N GLN A 31 1.15 -8.83 31.12
CA GLN A 31 2.50 -9.38 31.02
C GLN A 31 2.49 -10.83 30.47
N SER A 32 1.52 -11.65 30.89
CA SER A 32 1.33 -12.99 30.33
C SER A 32 0.97 -12.92 28.85
N LEU A 33 0.08 -11.99 28.49
CA LEU A 33 -0.36 -11.77 27.12
C LEU A 33 0.81 -11.41 26.18
N VAL A 34 1.77 -10.58 26.64
CA VAL A 34 3.01 -10.28 25.85
C VAL A 34 3.76 -11.57 25.52
N THR A 35 3.84 -12.50 26.47
CA THR A 35 4.53 -13.77 26.25
C THR A 35 3.76 -14.64 25.26
N ASP A 36 2.46 -14.72 25.37
CA ASP A 36 1.61 -15.55 24.52
C ASP A 36 1.61 -15.03 23.07
N VAL A 37 1.46 -13.71 22.87
CA VAL A 37 1.52 -13.09 21.54
C VAL A 37 2.92 -13.22 20.94
N GLY A 38 3.97 -12.91 21.73
CA GLY A 38 5.35 -12.93 21.25
C GLY A 38 5.89 -14.33 20.95
N LEU A 39 5.36 -15.39 21.58
CA LEU A 39 5.69 -16.78 21.22
C LEU A 39 5.00 -17.24 19.94
N ASN A 40 3.82 -16.70 19.65
CA ASN A 40 3.14 -16.98 18.38
C ASN A 40 3.78 -16.27 17.20
N ASP A 41 4.09 -14.98 17.35
CA ASP A 41 4.75 -14.16 16.36
C ASP A 41 5.62 -13.07 17.02
N PRO A 42 6.96 -13.27 17.08
CA PRO A 42 7.88 -12.29 17.68
C PRO A 42 7.95 -10.95 16.93
N GLU A 43 7.52 -10.91 15.67
CA GLU A 43 7.54 -9.70 14.83
C GLU A 43 6.22 -8.92 14.90
N ASP A 44 5.24 -9.41 15.64
CA ASP A 44 3.95 -8.77 15.81
C ASP A 44 4.09 -7.40 16.50
N SER A 45 3.58 -6.35 15.85
CA SER A 45 3.62 -4.98 16.38
C SER A 45 2.90 -4.84 17.73
N ARG A 46 1.89 -5.69 17.99
CA ARG A 46 1.13 -5.72 19.23
C ARG A 46 1.99 -6.06 20.45
N VAL A 47 3.03 -6.88 20.30
CA VAL A 47 4.02 -7.14 21.36
C VAL A 47 4.61 -5.82 21.85
N ASN A 48 4.96 -4.93 20.93
CA ASN A 48 5.53 -3.63 21.27
C ASN A 48 4.48 -2.69 21.91
N CYS A 49 3.23 -2.75 21.45
CA CYS A 49 2.13 -1.98 22.04
C CYS A 49 1.87 -2.41 23.49
N LEU A 50 1.80 -3.71 23.74
CA LEU A 50 1.63 -4.27 25.08
C LEU A 50 2.82 -3.94 26.01
N LEU A 51 4.06 -4.02 25.49
CA LEU A 51 5.26 -3.64 26.24
C LEU A 51 5.27 -2.15 26.58
N GLU A 52 4.82 -1.30 25.66
CA GLU A 52 4.72 0.14 25.90
C GLU A 52 3.66 0.44 26.96
N ALA A 53 2.51 -0.19 26.89
CA ALA A 53 1.46 -0.06 27.92
C ALA A 53 1.95 -0.49 29.29
N LEU A 54 2.72 -1.59 29.40
CA LEU A 54 3.38 -2.02 30.63
C LEU A 54 4.42 -0.98 31.08
N ARG A 55 5.21 -0.39 30.16
CA ARG A 55 6.20 0.64 30.49
C ARG A 55 5.51 1.86 31.10
N VAL A 56 4.46 2.37 30.46
CA VAL A 56 3.68 3.52 30.94
C VAL A 56 3.10 3.24 32.33
N ALA A 57 2.48 2.09 32.52
CA ALA A 57 1.90 1.70 33.82
C ALA A 57 2.97 1.56 34.91
N ARG A 58 4.20 1.11 34.55
CA ARG A 58 5.33 1.04 35.48
C ARG A 58 5.81 2.46 35.85
N ASP A 59 5.97 3.34 34.87
CA ASP A 59 6.47 4.69 35.09
C ASP A 59 5.50 5.46 36.02
N LEU A 60 4.17 5.35 35.82
CA LEU A 60 3.16 5.89 36.72
C LEU A 60 3.28 5.33 38.15
N ARG A 61 3.51 4.02 38.29
CA ARG A 61 3.71 3.37 39.58
C ARG A 61 4.97 3.89 40.30
N ASP A 62 6.05 4.10 39.54
CA ASP A 62 7.31 4.65 40.09
C ASP A 62 7.12 6.09 40.59
N ASP A 63 6.24 6.86 39.92
CA ASP A 63 5.82 8.22 40.32
C ASP A 63 4.76 8.21 41.43
N ARG A 64 4.37 7.04 41.96
CA ARG A 64 3.37 6.81 43.00
C ARG A 64 1.96 7.23 42.60
N GLU A 65 1.65 7.19 41.33
CA GLU A 65 0.31 7.34 40.82
C GLU A 65 -0.39 5.97 40.75
N GLU A 66 -1.67 5.94 41.13
CA GLU A 66 -2.49 4.76 40.94
C GLU A 66 -2.82 4.59 39.45
N SER A 67 -2.56 3.40 38.93
CA SER A 67 -2.86 3.11 37.53
C SER A 67 -3.54 1.77 37.37
N VAL A 68 -4.50 1.71 36.46
CA VAL A 68 -5.15 0.49 36.00
C VAL A 68 -4.73 0.24 34.55
N LEU A 69 -4.14 -0.90 34.29
CA LEU A 69 -3.72 -1.30 32.93
C LEU A 69 -4.78 -2.23 32.35
N ALA A 70 -5.25 -1.92 31.15
CA ALA A 70 -6.21 -2.75 30.44
C ALA A 70 -5.91 -2.80 28.93
N VAL A 71 -6.22 -3.96 28.34
CA VAL A 71 -6.24 -4.17 26.89
C VAL A 71 -7.69 -4.28 26.45
N VAL A 72 -8.09 -3.47 25.51
CA VAL A 72 -9.44 -3.45 24.95
C VAL A 72 -9.39 -3.82 23.46
N SER A 73 -10.29 -4.71 23.04
CA SER A 73 -10.31 -5.21 21.66
C SER A 73 -11.64 -4.95 20.96
N GLY A 74 -11.55 -4.68 19.65
CA GLY A 74 -12.73 -4.53 18.81
C GLY A 74 -13.35 -5.90 18.50
N GLY A 75 -14.59 -6.12 18.92
CA GLY A 75 -15.31 -7.35 18.60
C GLY A 75 -16.31 -7.17 17.45
N GLY A 76 -16.54 -8.24 16.68
CA GLY A 76 -17.57 -8.30 15.65
C GLY A 76 -17.06 -8.17 14.21
N ASP A 77 -17.96 -8.50 13.25
CA ASP A 77 -17.63 -8.62 11.81
C ASP A 77 -17.63 -7.28 11.05
N SER A 78 -17.81 -6.15 11.75
CA SER A 78 -17.89 -4.83 11.12
C SER A 78 -17.16 -3.76 11.92
N LEU A 79 -16.68 -2.71 11.23
CA LEU A 79 -16.02 -1.57 11.87
C LEU A 79 -16.91 -0.91 12.95
N VAL A 80 -18.20 -0.81 12.71
CA VAL A 80 -19.18 -0.26 13.67
C VAL A 80 -19.35 -1.20 14.85
N GLY A 81 -19.31 -2.52 14.63
CA GLY A 81 -19.33 -3.53 15.67
C GLY A 81 -18.10 -3.43 16.58
N ALA A 82 -16.92 -3.31 15.97
CA ALA A 82 -15.67 -3.15 16.69
C ALA A 82 -15.66 -1.89 17.58
N ASP A 83 -16.07 -0.74 17.02
CA ASP A 83 -16.13 0.53 17.77
C ASP A 83 -17.16 0.46 18.92
N ARG A 84 -18.27 -0.25 18.73
CA ARG A 84 -19.28 -0.46 19.78
C ARG A 84 -18.75 -1.38 20.89
N SER A 85 -18.06 -2.47 20.53
CA SER A 85 -17.44 -3.37 21.50
C SER A 85 -16.43 -2.64 22.38
N LEU A 86 -15.51 -1.89 21.75
CA LEU A 86 -14.55 -1.05 22.44
C LEU A 86 -15.23 -0.04 23.39
N SER A 87 -16.28 0.62 22.87
CA SER A 87 -17.06 1.55 23.67
C SER A 87 -17.60 0.92 24.95
N THR A 88 -18.19 -0.26 24.85
CA THR A 88 -18.76 -0.98 26.00
C THR A 88 -17.68 -1.36 27.00
N GLN A 89 -16.54 -1.89 26.52
CA GLN A 89 -15.42 -2.26 27.40
C GLN A 89 -14.85 -1.04 28.14
N VAL A 90 -14.73 0.11 27.46
CA VAL A 90 -14.29 1.34 28.13
C VAL A 90 -15.33 1.85 29.14
N ASP A 91 -16.63 1.80 28.82
CA ASP A 91 -17.69 2.16 29.74
C ASP A 91 -17.67 1.28 31.02
N ASP A 92 -17.45 -0.02 30.87
CA ASP A 92 -17.33 -0.96 31.97
C ASP A 92 -16.10 -0.67 32.85
N LEU A 93 -14.93 -0.40 32.22
CA LEU A 93 -13.70 -0.04 32.95
C LEU A 93 -13.84 1.29 33.70
N VAL A 94 -14.48 2.28 33.09
CA VAL A 94 -14.74 3.57 33.76
C VAL A 94 -15.70 3.39 34.94
N ALA A 95 -16.73 2.56 34.80
CA ALA A 95 -17.68 2.31 35.88
C ALA A 95 -17.07 1.51 37.05
N GLU A 96 -16.10 0.61 36.76
CA GLU A 96 -15.47 -0.24 37.79
C GLU A 96 -14.36 0.46 38.54
N TYR A 97 -13.50 1.24 37.82
CA TYR A 97 -12.27 1.80 38.40
C TYR A 97 -12.32 3.32 38.65
N ASP A 98 -13.37 4.02 38.20
CA ASP A 98 -13.57 5.48 38.31
C ASP A 98 -12.30 6.30 38.03
N PRO A 99 -11.67 6.13 36.84
CA PRO A 99 -10.41 6.79 36.54
C PRO A 99 -10.60 8.29 36.30
N ASP A 100 -9.66 9.11 36.81
CA ASP A 100 -9.64 10.56 36.57
C ASP A 100 -9.25 10.90 35.13
N SER A 101 -8.42 10.06 34.51
CA SER A 101 -7.93 10.22 33.14
C SER A 101 -7.45 8.89 32.53
N ALA A 102 -7.18 8.90 31.22
CA ALA A 102 -6.64 7.77 30.49
C ALA A 102 -5.39 8.16 29.68
N ILE A 103 -4.48 7.21 29.55
CA ILE A 103 -3.40 7.21 28.57
C ILE A 103 -3.69 6.09 27.57
N VAL A 104 -3.76 6.43 26.28
CA VAL A 104 -4.11 5.47 25.22
C VAL A 104 -2.84 5.10 24.47
N VAL A 105 -2.56 3.79 24.39
CA VAL A 105 -1.43 3.23 23.66
C VAL A 105 -1.95 2.53 22.40
N ILE A 106 -1.42 2.89 21.25
CA ILE A 106 -1.85 2.40 19.94
C ILE A 106 -0.64 2.01 19.08
N ASP A 107 -0.78 1.04 18.20
CA ASP A 107 0.26 0.64 17.26
C ASP A 107 -0.02 1.06 15.81
N SER A 108 -1.24 1.43 15.48
CA SER A 108 -1.65 1.70 14.11
C SER A 108 -2.51 2.97 13.95
N ALA A 109 -2.51 3.51 12.72
CA ALA A 109 -3.43 4.59 12.36
C ALA A 109 -4.90 4.16 12.36
N ASN A 110 -5.16 2.85 12.34
CA ASN A 110 -6.50 2.29 12.41
C ASN A 110 -7.06 2.39 13.82
N ASP A 111 -6.20 2.14 14.83
CA ASP A 111 -6.56 2.22 16.25
C ASP A 111 -6.73 3.67 16.69
N GLU A 112 -6.00 4.62 16.09
CA GLU A 112 -6.15 6.05 16.37
C GLU A 112 -7.60 6.55 16.14
N ARG A 113 -8.35 5.91 15.25
CA ARG A 113 -9.76 6.26 15.00
C ARG A 113 -10.67 6.02 16.20
N VAL A 114 -10.24 5.20 17.15
CA VAL A 114 -11.00 4.91 18.37
C VAL A 114 -10.76 5.97 19.45
N VAL A 115 -9.69 6.75 19.38
CA VAL A 115 -9.36 7.78 20.39
C VAL A 115 -10.54 8.72 20.66
N PRO A 116 -11.24 9.31 19.67
CA PRO A 116 -12.41 10.16 19.93
C PRO A 116 -13.56 9.42 20.63
N VAL A 117 -13.67 8.10 20.45
CA VAL A 117 -14.65 7.26 21.13
C VAL A 117 -14.30 7.12 22.61
N ILE A 118 -13.02 6.96 22.95
CA ILE A 118 -12.52 6.89 24.32
C ILE A 118 -12.62 8.27 24.98
N GLU A 119 -12.24 9.35 24.31
CA GLU A 119 -12.34 10.74 24.80
C GLU A 119 -13.76 11.16 25.17
N SER A 120 -14.76 10.56 24.54
CA SER A 120 -16.17 10.82 24.88
C SER A 120 -16.60 10.20 26.21
N ARG A 121 -15.78 9.36 26.87
CA ARG A 121 -16.08 8.59 28.08
C ARG A 121 -15.17 8.94 29.26
N VAL A 122 -13.91 9.14 28.97
CA VAL A 122 -12.89 9.47 29.95
C VAL A 122 -11.95 10.53 29.35
N ARG A 123 -11.42 11.43 30.18
CA ARG A 123 -10.44 12.42 29.71
C ARG A 123 -9.15 11.73 29.30
N VAL A 124 -8.73 11.88 28.07
CA VAL A 124 -7.46 11.36 27.56
C VAL A 124 -6.36 12.41 27.77
N ASP A 125 -5.36 12.08 28.59
CA ASP A 125 -4.22 12.95 28.87
C ASP A 125 -3.10 12.79 27.82
N SER A 126 -2.91 11.59 27.30
CA SER A 126 -1.89 11.30 26.26
C SER A 126 -2.33 10.16 25.35
N VAL A 127 -1.85 10.20 24.10
CA VAL A 127 -1.95 9.11 23.16
C VAL A 127 -0.53 8.74 22.72
N ASP A 128 -0.07 7.58 23.15
CA ASP A 128 1.26 7.05 22.81
C ASP A 128 1.16 6.12 21.60
N ARG A 129 1.77 6.56 20.51
CA ARG A 129 1.86 5.76 19.29
C ARG A 129 3.16 4.97 19.26
N VAL A 130 3.06 3.65 19.29
CA VAL A 130 4.20 2.76 19.14
C VAL A 130 4.58 2.67 17.67
N VAL A 131 5.67 3.32 17.29
CA VAL A 131 6.23 3.20 15.94
C VAL A 131 7.30 2.13 15.98
N VAL A 132 6.97 0.94 15.50
CA VAL A 132 7.96 -0.12 15.29
C VAL A 132 8.78 0.26 14.07
N ARG A 133 10.05 0.60 14.27
CA ARG A 133 11.01 0.71 13.17
C ARG A 133 11.30 -0.70 12.66
N GLN A 134 10.49 -1.17 11.75
CA GLN A 134 10.79 -2.42 11.06
C GLN A 134 12.02 -2.18 10.19
N ALA A 135 13.09 -2.91 10.47
CA ALA A 135 14.30 -2.94 9.63
C ALA A 135 14.01 -3.46 8.20
N HIS A 136 12.78 -3.91 7.97
CA HIS A 136 12.30 -4.45 6.69
C HIS A 136 12.15 -3.41 5.56
N ASP A 137 12.18 -2.09 5.85
CA ASP A 137 12.01 -1.08 4.79
C ASP A 137 13.11 -1.13 3.71
N ILE A 138 14.31 -1.59 4.06
CA ILE A 138 15.41 -1.74 3.09
C ILE A 138 15.27 -3.07 2.33
N GLU A 139 14.88 -4.13 3.01
CA GLU A 139 14.62 -5.43 2.38
C GLU A 139 13.41 -5.38 1.46
N SER A 140 12.32 -4.69 1.85
CA SER A 140 11.14 -4.52 1.01
C SER A 140 11.46 -3.74 -0.26
N THR A 141 12.29 -2.69 -0.20
CA THR A 141 12.74 -1.93 -1.37
C THR A 141 13.61 -2.79 -2.30
N TYR A 142 14.50 -3.63 -1.74
CA TYR A 142 15.29 -4.58 -2.51
C TYR A 142 14.41 -5.66 -3.16
N TYR A 143 13.44 -6.21 -2.42
CA TYR A 143 12.48 -7.18 -2.95
C TYR A 143 11.59 -6.57 -4.04
N LEU A 144 11.10 -5.35 -3.86
CA LEU A 144 10.34 -4.62 -4.88
C LEU A 144 11.19 -4.38 -6.13
N LEU A 145 12.45 -3.97 -5.97
CA LEU A 145 13.36 -3.77 -7.08
C LEU A 145 13.67 -5.11 -7.79
N LYS A 146 13.90 -6.18 -7.04
CA LYS A 146 14.12 -7.52 -7.58
C LYS A 146 12.89 -8.04 -8.31
N GLN A 147 11.69 -7.84 -7.75
CA GLN A 147 10.43 -8.21 -8.38
C GLN A 147 10.19 -7.41 -9.65
N PHE A 148 10.44 -6.09 -9.63
CA PHE A 148 10.39 -5.20 -10.78
C PHE A 148 11.33 -5.66 -11.91
N LEU A 149 12.57 -6.04 -11.57
CA LEU A 149 13.54 -6.55 -12.54
C LEU A 149 13.22 -7.97 -13.04
N ALA A 150 12.52 -8.75 -12.24
CA ALA A 150 12.11 -10.12 -12.59
C ALA A 150 10.81 -10.15 -13.39
N ASP A 151 10.01 -9.10 -13.33
CA ASP A 151 8.75 -8.98 -14.08
C ASP A 151 9.03 -8.95 -15.58
N GLU A 152 8.51 -9.94 -16.30
CA GLU A 152 8.77 -10.13 -17.72
C GLU A 152 8.16 -9.02 -18.58
N GLU A 153 7.02 -8.50 -18.17
CA GLU A 153 6.34 -7.41 -18.86
C GLU A 153 7.08 -6.08 -18.68
N LEU A 154 7.51 -5.74 -17.48
CA LEU A 154 8.32 -4.56 -17.20
C LEU A 154 9.70 -4.65 -17.81
N ARG A 155 10.33 -5.83 -17.77
CA ARG A 155 11.62 -6.08 -18.42
C ARG A 155 11.55 -5.84 -19.91
N SER A 156 10.55 -6.39 -20.60
CA SER A 156 10.39 -6.24 -22.05
C SER A 156 9.96 -4.81 -22.43
N THR A 157 9.14 -4.18 -21.61
CA THR A 157 8.54 -2.86 -21.90
C THR A 157 9.47 -1.69 -21.59
N VAL A 158 10.28 -1.81 -20.52
CA VAL A 158 11.12 -0.70 -20.04
C VAL A 158 12.61 -1.00 -20.18
N LEU A 159 13.07 -2.14 -19.66
CA LEU A 159 14.51 -2.44 -19.59
C LEU A 159 15.13 -2.71 -20.96
N VAL A 160 14.42 -3.42 -21.84
CA VAL A 160 14.95 -3.74 -23.18
C VAL A 160 15.07 -2.46 -24.05
N PRO A 161 14.05 -1.59 -24.18
CA PRO A 161 14.21 -0.35 -24.93
C PRO A 161 15.26 0.59 -24.34
N LEU A 162 15.32 0.70 -23.02
CA LEU A 162 16.31 1.52 -22.33
C LEU A 162 17.74 1.01 -22.58
N GLY A 163 17.95 -0.31 -22.43
CA GLY A 163 19.26 -0.92 -22.68
C GLY A 163 19.69 -0.80 -24.13
N ALA A 164 18.79 -1.02 -25.09
CA ALA A 164 19.05 -0.84 -26.50
C ALA A 164 19.43 0.64 -26.82
N THR A 165 18.71 1.60 -26.25
CA THR A 165 19.00 3.03 -26.42
C THR A 165 20.38 3.37 -25.87
N LEU A 166 20.75 2.86 -24.68
CA LEU A 166 22.08 3.08 -24.10
C LEU A 166 23.20 2.45 -24.93
N LEU A 167 22.99 1.28 -25.52
CA LEU A 167 23.97 0.64 -26.40
C LEU A 167 24.14 1.38 -27.73
N LEU A 168 23.08 1.98 -28.24
CA LEU A 168 23.12 2.73 -29.48
C LEU A 168 23.72 4.15 -29.30
N LEU A 169 23.69 4.70 -28.08
CA LEU A 169 24.15 6.04 -27.76
C LEU A 169 25.59 6.33 -28.27
N PRO A 170 26.63 5.54 -27.97
CA PRO A 170 27.97 5.79 -28.42
C PRO A 170 28.10 5.74 -29.95
N VAL A 171 27.36 4.84 -30.61
CA VAL A 171 27.33 4.72 -32.07
C VAL A 171 26.76 6.00 -32.72
N PHE A 172 25.61 6.46 -32.19
CA PHE A 172 24.98 7.69 -32.69
C PHE A 172 25.85 8.93 -32.46
N LEU A 173 26.55 9.03 -31.33
CA LEU A 173 27.45 10.15 -31.02
C LEU A 173 28.68 10.20 -31.94
N THR A 174 29.11 9.08 -32.51
CA THR A 174 30.22 9.07 -33.48
C THR A 174 29.81 9.47 -34.88
N GLN A 175 28.53 9.29 -35.24
CA GLN A 175 28.03 9.54 -36.62
C GLN A 175 27.29 10.86 -36.76
N PHE A 176 26.69 11.36 -35.68
CA PHE A 176 25.83 12.54 -35.69
C PHE A 176 26.29 13.58 -34.68
N SER A 177 25.85 14.83 -34.83
CA SER A 177 26.06 15.84 -33.80
C SER A 177 25.32 15.42 -32.50
N THR A 178 25.84 15.82 -31.35
CA THR A 178 25.28 15.45 -30.03
C THR A 178 23.79 15.78 -29.92
N ALA A 179 23.35 16.90 -30.47
CA ALA A 179 21.94 17.29 -30.44
C ALA A 179 21.06 16.33 -31.26
N VAL A 180 21.50 15.97 -32.47
CA VAL A 180 20.76 15.04 -33.35
C VAL A 180 20.76 13.62 -32.76
N ALA A 181 21.89 13.19 -32.23
CA ALA A 181 22.01 11.88 -31.59
C ALA A 181 21.03 11.73 -30.37
N LEU A 182 21.02 12.74 -29.50
CA LEU A 182 20.11 12.72 -28.32
C LEU A 182 18.64 12.83 -28.74
N ALA A 183 18.30 13.69 -29.69
CA ALA A 183 16.94 13.81 -30.18
C ALA A 183 16.45 12.51 -30.85
N GLY A 184 17.28 11.88 -31.67
CA GLY A 184 16.97 10.62 -32.34
C GLY A 184 16.77 9.48 -31.37
N LEU A 185 17.64 9.34 -30.38
CA LEU A 185 17.52 8.29 -29.33
C LEU A 185 16.31 8.52 -28.38
N ALA A 186 16.05 9.77 -28.00
CA ALA A 186 14.87 10.13 -27.24
C ALA A 186 13.58 9.84 -28.02
N GLY A 187 13.56 10.14 -29.30
CA GLY A 187 12.43 9.83 -30.18
C GLY A 187 12.19 8.33 -30.33
N LEU A 188 13.26 7.55 -30.49
CA LEU A 188 13.18 6.09 -30.60
C LEU A 188 12.69 5.45 -29.29
N LEU A 189 13.22 5.88 -28.15
CA LEU A 189 12.78 5.42 -26.84
C LEU A 189 11.30 5.80 -26.59
N GLY A 190 10.94 7.05 -26.88
CA GLY A 190 9.56 7.53 -26.75
C GLY A 190 8.58 6.73 -27.62
N ALA A 191 8.95 6.45 -28.87
CA ALA A 191 8.14 5.65 -29.77
C ALA A 191 7.96 4.21 -29.26
N ALA A 192 9.02 3.57 -28.72
CA ALA A 192 8.95 2.23 -28.14
C ALA A 192 8.04 2.18 -26.91
N LEU A 193 8.13 3.18 -26.03
CA LEU A 193 7.27 3.27 -24.83
C LEU A 193 5.80 3.54 -25.21
N LEU A 194 5.56 4.41 -26.19
CA LEU A 194 4.21 4.66 -26.69
C LEU A 194 3.59 3.43 -27.36
N TYR A 195 4.37 2.69 -28.14
CA TYR A 195 3.93 1.46 -28.78
C TYR A 195 3.39 0.45 -27.74
N LYS A 196 4.13 0.25 -26.67
CA LYS A 196 3.73 -0.64 -25.57
C LYS A 196 2.63 -0.02 -24.70
N GLY A 197 2.73 1.25 -24.34
CA GLY A 197 1.76 1.93 -23.48
C GLY A 197 0.36 2.06 -24.12
N LEU A 198 0.29 2.10 -25.44
CA LEU A 198 -0.97 2.07 -26.17
C LEU A 198 -1.49 0.64 -26.45
N ALA A 199 -0.80 -0.38 -25.95
CA ALA A 199 -1.12 -1.79 -26.20
C ALA A 199 -1.37 -2.08 -27.69
N VAL A 200 -0.50 -1.56 -28.57
CA VAL A 200 -0.64 -1.67 -30.02
C VAL A 200 -0.63 -3.13 -30.46
N ASP A 201 0.07 -4.00 -29.72
CA ASP A 201 0.07 -5.45 -29.93
C ASP A 201 -1.35 -6.03 -29.83
N ASP A 202 -2.13 -5.60 -28.83
CA ASP A 202 -3.52 -6.06 -28.62
C ASP A 202 -4.43 -5.52 -29.73
N LEU A 203 -4.25 -4.27 -30.10
CA LEU A 203 -4.98 -3.66 -31.21
C LEU A 203 -4.70 -4.40 -32.55
N LEU A 204 -3.44 -4.77 -32.82
CA LEU A 204 -3.06 -5.48 -34.00
C LEU A 204 -3.54 -6.95 -33.98
N SER A 205 -3.61 -7.60 -32.84
CA SER A 205 -4.10 -8.98 -32.72
C SER A 205 -5.61 -9.09 -32.98
N GLU A 206 -6.39 -8.05 -32.69
CA GLU A 206 -7.84 -8.01 -32.97
C GLU A 206 -8.16 -7.65 -34.44
N VAL A 207 -7.23 -7.03 -35.16
CA VAL A 207 -7.47 -6.61 -36.56
C VAL A 207 -7.82 -7.79 -37.48
N PRO A 208 -7.14 -8.95 -37.44
CA PRO A 208 -7.48 -10.07 -38.32
C PRO A 208 -8.91 -10.59 -38.12
N GLU A 209 -9.38 -10.67 -36.87
CA GLU A 209 -10.73 -11.12 -36.57
C GLU A 209 -11.79 -10.09 -36.98
N ARG A 210 -11.53 -8.82 -36.74
CA ARG A 210 -12.42 -7.71 -37.16
C ARG A 210 -12.49 -7.60 -38.70
N VAL A 211 -11.38 -7.74 -39.40
CA VAL A 211 -11.34 -7.76 -40.86
C VAL A 211 -12.04 -8.99 -41.39
N ARG A 212 -11.80 -10.17 -40.80
CA ARG A 212 -12.45 -11.41 -41.22
C ARG A 212 -13.96 -11.35 -41.02
N SER A 213 -14.44 -10.85 -39.87
CA SER A 213 -15.86 -10.70 -39.60
C SER A 213 -16.50 -9.62 -40.51
N ALA A 214 -15.79 -8.55 -40.85
CA ALA A 214 -16.24 -7.53 -41.78
C ALA A 214 -16.34 -8.07 -43.22
N LEU A 215 -15.42 -8.89 -43.65
CA LEU A 215 -15.44 -9.55 -44.95
C LEU A 215 -16.60 -10.56 -45.06
N TYR A 216 -16.86 -11.35 -44.00
CA TYR A 216 -17.94 -12.34 -44.00
C TYR A 216 -19.35 -11.72 -43.78
N SER A 217 -19.43 -10.52 -43.20
CA SER A 217 -20.73 -9.82 -42.99
C SER A 217 -21.25 -9.02 -44.19
N GLY A 218 -20.57 -9.12 -45.34
CA GLY A 218 -21.02 -8.48 -46.59
C GLY A 218 -20.92 -6.94 -46.60
N ARG A 219 -20.24 -6.35 -45.60
CA ARG A 219 -20.00 -4.89 -45.56
C ARG A 219 -18.76 -4.53 -46.36
N VAL A 220 -18.89 -4.49 -47.67
CA VAL A 220 -17.82 -4.09 -48.64
C VAL A 220 -17.26 -2.71 -48.31
N SER A 221 -18.03 -1.84 -47.67
CA SER A 221 -17.62 -0.45 -47.33
C SER A 221 -16.36 -0.38 -46.48
N VAL A 222 -16.14 -1.25 -45.46
CA VAL A 222 -15.00 -1.18 -44.55
C VAL A 222 -13.67 -1.46 -45.28
N VAL A 223 -13.67 -2.46 -46.16
CA VAL A 223 -12.51 -2.80 -46.98
C VAL A 223 -12.18 -1.66 -47.94
N THR A 224 -13.21 -1.08 -48.57
CA THR A 224 -13.03 0.04 -49.47
C THR A 224 -12.46 1.26 -48.77
N TYR A 225 -12.89 1.58 -47.54
CA TYR A 225 -12.32 2.70 -46.75
C TYR A 225 -10.88 2.42 -46.32
N ALA A 226 -10.54 1.21 -45.91
CA ALA A 226 -9.20 0.84 -45.51
C ALA A 226 -8.21 0.95 -46.69
N VAL A 227 -8.60 0.44 -47.88
CA VAL A 227 -7.80 0.53 -49.08
C VAL A 227 -7.64 2.00 -49.55
N SER A 228 -8.75 2.76 -49.50
CA SER A 228 -8.73 4.19 -49.87
C SER A 228 -7.83 5.02 -48.93
N PHE A 229 -7.84 4.74 -47.63
CA PHE A 229 -6.99 5.39 -46.66
C PHE A 229 -5.50 5.02 -46.88
N GLY A 230 -5.20 3.75 -47.13
CA GLY A 230 -3.83 3.33 -47.49
C GLY A 230 -3.28 4.01 -48.74
N LEU A 231 -4.11 4.08 -49.80
CA LEU A 231 -3.75 4.77 -51.03
C LEU A 231 -3.58 6.28 -50.82
N ALA A 232 -4.39 6.90 -50.00
CA ALA A 232 -4.27 8.32 -49.68
C ALA A 232 -2.97 8.63 -48.91
N LEU A 233 -2.56 7.76 -47.97
CA LEU A 233 -1.27 7.87 -47.26
C LEU A 233 -0.08 7.73 -48.19
N VAL A 234 -0.11 6.72 -49.09
CA VAL A 234 0.95 6.54 -50.08
C VAL A 234 1.03 7.75 -51.04
N GLY A 235 -0.11 8.25 -51.50
CA GLY A 235 -0.19 9.44 -52.34
C GLY A 235 0.33 10.70 -51.65
N ALA A 236 -0.02 10.90 -50.38
CA ALA A 236 0.49 12.03 -49.60
C ALA A 236 2.02 11.94 -49.37
N PHE A 237 2.51 10.73 -49.09
CA PHE A 237 3.97 10.51 -48.90
C PHE A 237 4.76 10.76 -50.19
N LEU A 238 4.31 10.21 -51.33
CA LEU A 238 4.93 10.42 -52.61
C LEU A 238 4.83 11.89 -53.05
N GLY A 239 3.70 12.56 -52.76
CA GLY A 239 3.52 13.98 -53.03
C GLY A 239 4.47 14.86 -52.20
N ALA A 240 4.67 14.51 -50.92
CA ALA A 240 5.62 15.21 -50.04
C ALA A 240 7.08 15.06 -50.55
N LEU A 241 7.46 13.86 -51.01
CA LEU A 241 8.78 13.60 -51.60
C LEU A 241 9.01 14.36 -52.93
N ALA A 242 7.96 14.58 -53.72
CA ALA A 242 8.04 15.30 -54.99
C ALA A 242 8.13 16.83 -54.83
N VAL A 243 7.73 17.36 -53.68
CA VAL A 243 7.74 18.81 -53.35
C VAL A 243 8.99 19.23 -52.58
N THR A 244 9.74 18.30 -51.99
CA THR A 244 11.05 18.59 -51.36
C THR A 244 12.13 18.59 -52.42
N PRO A 245 12.73 19.76 -52.74
CA PRO A 245 13.83 19.86 -53.70
C PRO A 245 15.11 19.22 -53.18
#